data_fb84ee66d5d2f7c1e36110afeae070ec
#
_entry.id   fb84ee66d5d2f7c1e36110afeae070ec
#
_cell.length_a   1.000
_cell.length_b   1.000
_cell.length_c   1.000
_cell.angle_alpha   90.00
_cell.angle_beta   90.00
_cell.angle_gamma   90.00
#
_symmetry.space_group_name_H-M   'P 1'
#
loop_
_entity.id
_entity.type
_entity.pdbx_description
1 polymer ?
#
loop_
_entity_poly.entity_id
_entity_poly.type
_entity_poly.pdbx_seq_one_letter_code
_entity_poly.pdbx_strand_id
1 'polypeptide(L)'
;MPDNKNNIDLVNVQVDGHWIKVKKGTRMIEACKQAEAEVPHYCYHPKLTSPGNCRMCLVEMGMPPRPAPGEVIETDDDGHANISWMPRPVIACANTVAEGMGIRTQSTLAKECREGVMEFLLINHPLDCPICDQAGECTLQEYSVEHGKGESRFLEQKVKKPKNVKIGPRIRLDDERCVLCSRCVRFSKEIVDDDVLGFVDRGSHNVLTVHPDKPLANNYSLNTVDICPVGALTSNDFRFQMRVWFMRETKSICTGCARGCNILISSRENKIYRQTPRENNEVNSAWMCDSGRMHYHTLEAKRRLTDPMIKRGKGHEVIDWPTAILKATKGLSKFSGEEIAIIGSAGMTNEELFLLKTLSSTLNAGIVDVVKVEGEGDEYLSHKDKRPNTNGAKAILKLRNPGSKINTIKKRIKDGEIKALLVYGENVIKHGIDQETLKNLKFLVCSHIQANSLAEFSNVILPGSGYAEKRGSMINATGRLQVLNKAIEPPGQSREDWEILQDLNRSLDGKDQITEIADLFSEMANQVPILKQKTLSSIGDLGVNVVETGETVPLLEREAKRVREGLIVG
;
A
#
# COMPACT_ATOMS: atom_id res chain seq x y z
N MET A 1 -19.95 -4.58 -38.50
CA MET A 1 -21.00 -4.87 -37.50
C MET A 1 -20.93 -3.75 -36.46
N PRO A 2 -22.05 -3.15 -36.09
CA PRO A 2 -22.06 -1.88 -35.39
C PRO A 2 -21.64 -2.02 -33.92
N ASP A 3 -20.97 -0.98 -33.47
CA ASP A 3 -20.54 -0.67 -32.11
C ASP A 3 -21.59 -1.01 -31.04
N ASN A 4 -21.28 -1.98 -30.21
CA ASN A 4 -22.03 -2.21 -28.99
C ASN A 4 -21.50 -1.20 -27.93
N LYS A 5 -21.92 0.08 -28.07
CA LYS A 5 -21.79 1.05 -26.99
C LYS A 5 -22.51 0.47 -25.79
N ASN A 6 -21.77 0.18 -24.72
CA ASN A 6 -22.31 -0.18 -23.40
C ASN A 6 -23.37 0.84 -23.00
N ASN A 7 -24.64 0.54 -23.26
CA ASN A 7 -25.77 1.32 -22.80
C ASN A 7 -25.85 1.06 -21.29
N ILE A 8 -25.19 1.92 -20.50
CA ILE A 8 -25.23 1.86 -19.04
C ILE A 8 -26.65 2.24 -18.65
N ASP A 9 -27.43 1.27 -18.18
CA ASP A 9 -28.80 1.46 -17.72
C ASP A 9 -28.77 2.33 -16.45
N LEU A 10 -28.98 3.64 -16.62
CA LEU A 10 -28.98 4.64 -15.54
C LEU A 10 -30.42 4.81 -15.03
N VAL A 11 -30.57 5.00 -13.74
CA VAL A 11 -31.82 5.29 -13.05
C VAL A 11 -31.72 6.62 -12.29
N ASN A 12 -32.84 7.36 -12.27
CA ASN A 12 -32.98 8.58 -11.50
C ASN A 12 -33.35 8.23 -10.04
N VAL A 13 -32.64 8.77 -9.09
CA VAL A 13 -32.85 8.52 -7.65
C VAL A 13 -32.79 9.86 -6.92
N GLN A 14 -33.74 10.10 -6.03
CA GLN A 14 -33.72 11.27 -5.17
C GLN A 14 -33.04 10.91 -3.84
N VAL A 15 -31.99 11.65 -3.46
CA VAL A 15 -31.34 11.54 -2.16
C VAL A 15 -31.46 12.87 -1.42
N ASP A 16 -32.12 12.87 -0.27
CA ASP A 16 -32.38 14.05 0.55
C ASP A 16 -32.91 15.27 -0.24
N GLY A 17 -33.82 15.02 -1.21
CA GLY A 17 -34.41 16.04 -2.07
C GLY A 17 -33.68 16.31 -3.38
N HIS A 18 -32.48 15.80 -3.58
CA HIS A 18 -31.67 16.01 -4.79
C HIS A 18 -31.71 14.82 -5.73
N TRP A 19 -32.07 15.03 -6.99
CA TRP A 19 -32.07 14.01 -8.02
C TRP A 19 -30.67 13.77 -8.59
N ILE A 20 -30.26 12.51 -8.61
CA ILE A 20 -28.99 12.05 -9.20
C ILE A 20 -29.25 10.90 -10.19
N LYS A 21 -28.32 10.70 -11.13
CA LYS A 21 -28.34 9.55 -12.04
C LYS A 21 -27.29 8.54 -11.61
N VAL A 22 -27.70 7.33 -11.33
CA VAL A 22 -26.81 6.25 -10.92
C VAL A 22 -27.07 4.99 -11.75
N LYS A 23 -26.11 4.09 -11.81
CA LYS A 23 -26.24 2.81 -12.50
C LYS A 23 -27.32 1.96 -11.81
N LYS A 24 -28.22 1.37 -12.60
CA LYS A 24 -29.20 0.41 -12.08
C LYS A 24 -28.53 -0.72 -11.31
N GLY A 25 -29.10 -1.10 -10.17
CA GLY A 25 -28.53 -2.10 -9.28
C GLY A 25 -27.47 -1.57 -8.32
N THR A 26 -27.12 -0.28 -8.37
CA THR A 26 -26.28 0.35 -7.34
C THR A 26 -26.95 0.20 -5.97
N ARG A 27 -26.16 -0.10 -4.93
CA ARG A 27 -26.68 -0.15 -3.55
C ARG A 27 -27.07 1.25 -3.10
N MET A 28 -28.14 1.35 -2.29
CA MET A 28 -28.61 2.65 -1.80
C MET A 28 -27.53 3.43 -1.06
N ILE A 29 -26.69 2.75 -0.28
CA ILE A 29 -25.57 3.38 0.44
C ILE A 29 -24.54 4.00 -0.51
N GLU A 30 -24.28 3.38 -1.66
CA GLU A 30 -23.36 3.91 -2.67
C GLU A 30 -24.00 5.05 -3.49
N ALA A 31 -25.31 4.99 -3.70
CA ALA A 31 -26.04 6.10 -4.31
C ALA A 31 -26.03 7.33 -3.39
N CYS A 32 -26.24 7.14 -2.08
CA CYS A 32 -26.10 8.21 -1.09
C CYS A 32 -24.69 8.81 -1.11
N LYS A 33 -23.66 7.97 -1.15
CA LYS A 33 -22.24 8.43 -1.24
C LYS A 33 -21.99 9.26 -2.50
N GLN A 34 -22.57 8.88 -3.66
CA GLN A 34 -22.46 9.66 -4.90
C GLN A 34 -23.20 11.00 -4.82
N ALA A 35 -24.23 11.10 -3.97
CA ALA A 35 -24.95 12.33 -3.66
C ALA A 35 -24.29 13.13 -2.50
N GLU A 36 -23.08 12.77 -2.07
CA GLU A 36 -22.38 13.37 -0.94
C GLU A 36 -23.16 13.28 0.40
N ALA A 37 -24.15 12.38 0.49
CA ALA A 37 -24.93 12.10 1.68
C ALA A 37 -24.34 10.90 2.42
N GLU A 38 -23.71 11.16 3.56
CA GLU A 38 -23.11 10.11 4.37
C GLU A 38 -24.18 9.25 5.08
N VAL A 39 -24.03 7.92 4.98
CA VAL A 39 -24.85 6.94 5.69
C VAL A 39 -23.94 6.13 6.62
N PRO A 40 -24.07 6.28 7.94
CA PRO A 40 -23.22 5.61 8.91
C PRO A 40 -23.41 4.09 8.87
N HIS A 41 -22.29 3.35 9.05
CA HIS A 41 -22.32 1.88 8.95
C HIS A 41 -21.12 1.22 9.62
N TYR A 42 -21.29 -0.01 10.14
CA TYR A 42 -20.18 -0.82 10.68
C TYR A 42 -19.95 -2.09 9.87
N CYS A 43 -21.01 -2.84 9.53
CA CYS A 43 -20.82 -4.13 8.87
C CYS A 43 -20.52 -4.03 7.38
N TYR A 44 -20.99 -3.00 6.71
CA TYR A 44 -20.77 -2.78 5.28
C TYR A 44 -19.31 -2.46 4.98
N HIS A 45 -18.79 -3.06 3.91
CA HIS A 45 -17.52 -2.73 3.27
C HIS A 45 -17.67 -2.96 1.77
N PRO A 46 -17.26 -2.03 0.88
CA PRO A 46 -17.52 -2.14 -0.56
C PRO A 46 -16.94 -3.39 -1.20
N LYS A 47 -15.82 -3.91 -0.68
CA LYS A 47 -15.14 -5.11 -1.18
C LYS A 47 -15.58 -6.44 -0.52
N LEU A 48 -16.58 -6.40 0.37
CA LEU A 48 -17.14 -7.58 1.04
C LEU A 48 -18.63 -7.70 0.79
N THR A 49 -19.19 -8.91 0.91
CA THR A 49 -20.65 -9.08 0.87
C THR A 49 -21.31 -8.27 1.98
N SER A 50 -22.55 -7.82 1.76
CA SER A 50 -23.27 -7.03 2.76
C SER A 50 -24.18 -7.90 3.62
N PRO A 51 -23.89 -8.07 4.94
CA PRO A 51 -24.69 -8.93 5.80
C PRO A 51 -25.93 -8.22 6.38
N GLY A 52 -25.98 -6.89 6.37
CA GLY A 52 -27.09 -6.09 6.88
C GLY A 52 -27.35 -6.24 8.37
N ASN A 53 -26.37 -6.66 9.18
CA ASN A 53 -26.56 -7.04 10.58
C ASN A 53 -26.40 -5.90 11.60
N CYS A 54 -25.60 -4.87 11.33
CA CYS A 54 -25.36 -3.79 12.29
C CYS A 54 -26.53 -2.80 12.42
N ARG A 55 -27.38 -2.69 11.40
CA ARG A 55 -28.54 -1.79 11.33
C ARG A 55 -28.22 -0.28 11.41
N MET A 56 -26.97 0.12 11.41
CA MET A 56 -26.60 1.54 11.51
C MET A 56 -26.96 2.34 10.24
N CYS A 57 -27.04 1.67 9.07
CA CYS A 57 -27.35 2.29 7.78
C CYS A 57 -28.87 2.39 7.48
N LEU A 58 -29.71 2.48 8.50
CA LEU A 58 -31.14 2.66 8.30
C LEU A 58 -31.45 4.05 7.74
N VAL A 59 -32.29 4.07 6.68
CA VAL A 59 -32.77 5.26 5.97
C VAL A 59 -34.24 5.11 5.65
N GLU A 60 -34.96 6.20 5.42
CA GLU A 60 -36.29 6.12 4.80
C GLU A 60 -36.16 5.92 3.29
N MET A 61 -37.03 5.09 2.76
CA MET A 61 -37.15 4.81 1.33
C MET A 61 -38.59 5.12 0.87
N GLY A 62 -38.69 5.69 -0.32
CA GLY A 62 -39.96 5.90 -0.99
C GLY A 62 -39.89 5.49 -2.46
N MET A 63 -41.05 5.25 -3.03
CA MET A 63 -41.19 4.92 -4.44
C MET A 63 -42.29 5.78 -5.05
N PRO A 64 -42.30 6.02 -6.36
CA PRO A 64 -43.44 6.59 -7.03
C PRO A 64 -44.71 5.78 -6.75
N PRO A 65 -45.87 6.42 -6.52
CA PRO A 65 -47.13 5.70 -6.35
C PRO A 65 -47.45 4.91 -7.63
N ARG A 66 -48.06 3.75 -7.48
CA ARG A 66 -48.56 2.99 -8.62
C ARG A 66 -49.92 3.57 -9.00
N PRO A 67 -50.11 4.17 -10.21
CA PRO A 67 -51.41 4.74 -10.58
C PRO A 67 -52.44 3.65 -10.74
N ALA A 68 -53.65 3.92 -10.30
CA ALA A 68 -54.81 3.12 -10.70
C ALA A 68 -55.13 3.35 -12.18
N PRO A 69 -55.84 2.43 -12.85
CA PRO A 69 -56.19 2.63 -14.25
C PRO A 69 -56.99 3.95 -14.45
N GLY A 70 -56.38 4.89 -15.22
CA GLY A 70 -56.94 6.22 -15.50
C GLY A 70 -56.50 7.35 -14.52
N GLU A 71 -55.69 7.07 -13.53
CA GLU A 71 -55.15 8.06 -12.61
C GLU A 71 -53.85 8.67 -13.16
N VAL A 72 -53.71 10.00 -13.07
CA VAL A 72 -52.50 10.73 -13.46
C VAL A 72 -51.62 10.87 -12.24
N ILE A 73 -50.35 10.45 -12.37
CA ILE A 73 -49.36 10.65 -11.30
C ILE A 73 -49.01 12.13 -11.24
N GLU A 74 -49.11 12.73 -10.08
CA GLU A 74 -48.56 14.07 -9.81
C GLU A 74 -47.06 14.07 -9.94
N THR A 75 -46.54 15.04 -10.69
CA THR A 75 -45.10 15.24 -10.89
C THR A 75 -44.66 16.58 -10.33
N ASP A 76 -43.39 16.68 -9.95
CA ASP A 76 -42.77 17.95 -9.65
C ASP A 76 -42.52 18.80 -10.93
N ASP A 77 -41.96 20.00 -10.75
CA ASP A 77 -41.70 20.95 -11.86
C ASP A 77 -40.70 20.39 -12.89
N ASP A 78 -39.84 19.42 -12.49
CA ASP A 78 -38.87 18.74 -13.34
C ASP A 78 -39.43 17.45 -13.99
N GLY A 79 -40.69 17.13 -13.75
CA GLY A 79 -41.39 15.98 -14.32
C GLY A 79 -41.18 14.65 -13.61
N HIS A 80 -40.58 14.65 -12.43
CA HIS A 80 -40.43 13.46 -11.59
C HIS A 80 -41.70 13.20 -10.77
N ALA A 81 -42.12 11.94 -10.68
CA ALA A 81 -43.30 11.54 -9.91
C ALA A 81 -43.10 11.79 -8.41
N ASN A 82 -44.15 12.27 -7.73
CA ASN A 82 -44.15 12.42 -6.28
C ASN A 82 -43.84 11.10 -5.59
N ILE A 83 -43.01 11.14 -4.53
CA ILE A 83 -42.53 9.96 -3.83
C ILE A 83 -43.47 9.62 -2.66
N SER A 84 -43.99 8.39 -2.65
CA SER A 84 -44.71 7.80 -1.53
C SER A 84 -43.72 7.12 -0.57
N TRP A 85 -43.62 7.63 0.63
CA TRP A 85 -42.64 7.17 1.64
C TRP A 85 -43.14 5.95 2.40
N MET A 86 -42.28 4.96 2.56
CA MET A 86 -42.57 3.76 3.35
C MET A 86 -42.60 4.08 4.85
N PRO A 87 -43.52 3.48 5.63
CA PRO A 87 -43.62 3.75 7.07
C PRO A 87 -42.52 3.08 7.90
N ARG A 88 -41.69 2.25 7.30
CA ARG A 88 -40.60 1.52 7.97
C ARG A 88 -39.27 1.82 7.30
N PRO A 89 -38.22 2.10 8.06
CA PRO A 89 -36.88 2.31 7.51
C PRO A 89 -36.29 1.01 6.95
N VAL A 90 -35.41 1.17 5.97
CA VAL A 90 -34.70 0.06 5.31
C VAL A 90 -33.19 0.20 5.48
N ILE A 91 -32.46 -0.89 5.36
CA ILE A 91 -30.99 -0.87 5.39
C ILE A 91 -30.45 -0.46 4.02
N ALA A 92 -29.71 0.64 3.94
CA ALA A 92 -29.16 1.14 2.69
C ALA A 92 -28.05 0.23 2.08
N CYS A 93 -27.33 -0.52 2.90
CA CYS A 93 -26.22 -1.36 2.45
C CYS A 93 -26.63 -2.63 1.69
N ALA A 94 -27.88 -3.09 1.83
CA ALA A 94 -28.35 -4.34 1.22
C ALA A 94 -29.48 -4.13 0.19
N ASN A 95 -30.04 -2.93 0.09
CA ASN A 95 -31.04 -2.59 -0.91
C ASN A 95 -30.38 -1.87 -2.09
N THR A 96 -30.91 -2.14 -3.29
CA THR A 96 -30.47 -1.52 -4.55
C THR A 96 -31.47 -0.45 -4.98
N VAL A 97 -30.99 0.54 -5.70
CA VAL A 97 -31.82 1.61 -6.23
C VAL A 97 -32.64 1.17 -7.43
N ALA A 98 -33.79 1.83 -7.62
CA ALA A 98 -34.67 1.68 -8.76
C ALA A 98 -35.08 3.06 -9.28
N GLU A 99 -35.62 3.10 -10.50
CA GLU A 99 -36.10 4.34 -11.14
C GLU A 99 -37.15 5.04 -10.28
N GLY A 100 -36.97 6.34 -10.07
CA GLY A 100 -37.87 7.19 -9.28
C GLY A 100 -37.80 7.00 -7.77
N MET A 101 -36.89 6.15 -7.26
CA MET A 101 -36.75 5.91 -5.82
C MET A 101 -36.29 7.17 -5.07
N GLY A 102 -36.90 7.42 -3.91
CA GLY A 102 -36.46 8.42 -2.95
C GLY A 102 -35.75 7.80 -1.74
N ILE A 103 -34.72 8.46 -1.25
CA ILE A 103 -33.98 8.10 -0.03
C ILE A 103 -33.85 9.34 0.84
N ARG A 104 -34.24 9.23 2.13
CA ARG A 104 -33.99 10.27 3.16
C ARG A 104 -33.03 9.74 4.19
N THR A 105 -31.86 10.37 4.25
CA THR A 105 -30.81 9.98 5.18
C THR A 105 -30.88 10.75 6.50
N GLN A 106 -31.55 11.90 6.52
CA GLN A 106 -31.59 12.84 7.67
C GLN A 106 -32.99 13.03 8.27
N SER A 107 -33.95 12.17 7.92
CA SER A 107 -35.30 12.23 8.51
C SER A 107 -35.30 11.94 10.00
N THR A 108 -36.34 12.39 10.71
CA THR A 108 -36.51 12.11 12.15
C THR A 108 -36.46 10.61 12.43
N LEU A 109 -37.18 9.80 11.64
CA LEU A 109 -37.21 8.35 11.79
C LEU A 109 -35.81 7.73 11.62
N ALA A 110 -35.03 8.17 10.59
CA ALA A 110 -33.67 7.67 10.38
C ALA A 110 -32.74 8.01 11.55
N LYS A 111 -32.85 9.23 12.09
CA LYS A 111 -32.06 9.67 13.26
C LYS A 111 -32.39 8.88 14.51
N GLU A 112 -33.67 8.75 14.84
CA GLU A 112 -34.13 7.96 16.01
C GLU A 112 -33.68 6.50 15.95
N CYS A 113 -33.73 5.90 14.74
CA CYS A 113 -33.26 4.54 14.54
C CYS A 113 -31.75 4.42 14.78
N ARG A 114 -30.94 5.37 14.31
CA ARG A 114 -29.48 5.39 14.53
C ARG A 114 -29.13 5.59 15.99
N GLU A 115 -29.82 6.50 16.69
CA GLU A 115 -29.67 6.70 18.14
C GLU A 115 -29.92 5.40 18.91
N GLY A 116 -31.00 4.68 18.56
CA GLY A 116 -31.31 3.39 19.19
C GLY A 116 -30.23 2.33 18.91
N VAL A 117 -29.72 2.27 17.66
CA VAL A 117 -28.63 1.35 17.30
C VAL A 117 -27.34 1.68 18.06
N MET A 118 -26.99 2.98 18.14
CA MET A 118 -25.82 3.43 18.93
C MET A 118 -25.96 3.04 20.40
N GLU A 119 -27.13 3.19 20.97
CA GLU A 119 -27.40 2.77 22.37
C GLU A 119 -27.14 1.26 22.54
N PHE A 120 -27.64 0.40 21.63
CA PHE A 120 -27.39 -1.03 21.67
C PHE A 120 -25.90 -1.38 21.55
N LEU A 121 -25.14 -0.69 20.69
CA LEU A 121 -23.71 -0.91 20.54
C LEU A 121 -22.91 -0.47 21.77
N LEU A 122 -23.36 0.57 22.47
CA LEU A 122 -22.67 1.14 23.61
C LEU A 122 -23.01 0.46 24.96
N ILE A 123 -24.15 -0.24 25.07
CA ILE A 123 -24.60 -0.89 26.31
C ILE A 123 -23.47 -1.71 26.96
N ASN A 124 -22.82 -2.61 26.22
CA ASN A 124 -21.77 -3.45 26.75
C ASN A 124 -20.35 -3.01 26.35
N HIS A 125 -20.23 -1.95 25.52
CA HIS A 125 -18.91 -1.46 25.11
C HIS A 125 -18.14 -0.90 26.32
N PRO A 126 -16.85 -1.30 26.55
CA PRO A 126 -16.08 -0.85 27.69
C PRO A 126 -15.67 0.62 27.56
N LEU A 127 -15.44 1.29 28.68
CA LEU A 127 -14.93 2.67 28.74
C LEU A 127 -13.39 2.69 28.58
N ASP A 128 -12.89 2.03 27.55
CA ASP A 128 -11.48 1.79 27.32
C ASP A 128 -10.81 2.84 26.39
N CYS A 129 -11.51 3.87 25.92
CA CYS A 129 -10.96 4.84 24.96
C CYS A 129 -9.57 5.39 25.36
N PRO A 130 -9.29 5.71 26.65
CA PRO A 130 -7.96 6.19 27.04
C PRO A 130 -6.83 5.18 26.85
N ILE A 131 -7.14 3.88 26.83
CA ILE A 131 -6.17 2.79 26.65
C ILE A 131 -6.38 2.00 25.35
N CYS A 132 -7.31 2.41 24.50
CA CYS A 132 -7.63 1.75 23.25
C CYS A 132 -6.79 2.35 22.10
N ASP A 133 -6.09 1.50 21.33
CA ASP A 133 -5.28 1.98 20.22
C ASP A 133 -6.09 2.58 19.06
N GLN A 134 -7.37 2.22 18.96
CA GLN A 134 -8.26 2.76 17.92
C GLN A 134 -8.72 4.20 18.20
N ALA A 135 -8.44 4.75 19.38
CA ALA A 135 -8.82 6.14 19.69
C ALA A 135 -8.23 7.12 18.68
N GLY A 136 -9.07 8.01 18.14
CA GLY A 136 -8.73 8.97 17.10
C GLY A 136 -8.94 8.47 15.64
N GLU A 137 -9.24 7.18 15.46
CA GLU A 137 -9.65 6.58 14.18
C GLU A 137 -10.79 5.56 14.38
N CYS A 138 -11.53 5.67 15.48
CA CYS A 138 -12.59 4.73 15.88
C CYS A 138 -13.95 5.21 15.38
N THR A 139 -14.51 4.53 14.41
CA THR A 139 -15.85 4.84 13.87
C THR A 139 -16.95 4.82 14.93
N LEU A 140 -16.85 3.96 15.97
CA LEU A 140 -17.80 3.95 17.07
C LEU A 140 -17.73 5.25 17.91
N GLN A 141 -16.52 5.76 18.10
CA GLN A 141 -16.29 6.99 18.84
C GLN A 141 -16.88 8.20 18.10
N GLU A 142 -16.62 8.30 16.80
CA GLU A 142 -17.16 9.36 15.93
C GLU A 142 -18.69 9.29 15.87
N TYR A 143 -19.25 8.14 15.54
CA TYR A 143 -20.71 7.97 15.44
C TYR A 143 -21.43 8.13 16.80
N SER A 144 -20.75 7.89 17.93
CA SER A 144 -21.37 8.16 19.23
C SER A 144 -21.59 9.65 19.49
N VAL A 145 -20.74 10.50 18.93
CA VAL A 145 -20.87 11.96 18.98
C VAL A 145 -21.91 12.46 17.99
N GLU A 146 -21.88 11.94 16.75
CA GLU A 146 -22.72 12.44 15.66
C GLU A 146 -24.17 11.91 15.69
N HIS A 147 -24.35 10.67 16.14
CA HIS A 147 -25.62 9.93 16.04
C HIS A 147 -26.07 9.32 17.36
N GLY A 148 -25.33 9.45 18.45
CA GLY A 148 -25.66 8.92 19.75
C GLY A 148 -26.37 9.94 20.65
N LYS A 149 -26.93 9.44 21.78
CA LYS A 149 -27.39 10.29 22.88
C LYS A 149 -26.24 10.54 23.85
N GLY A 150 -26.11 11.75 24.34
CA GLY A 150 -25.06 12.12 25.30
C GLY A 150 -25.17 11.41 26.66
N GLU A 151 -26.35 10.87 27.02
CA GLU A 151 -26.63 10.22 28.29
C GLU A 151 -26.95 8.74 28.12
N SER A 152 -26.48 7.93 29.05
CA SER A 152 -26.77 6.49 29.11
C SER A 152 -27.93 6.20 30.03
N ARG A 153 -28.92 5.44 29.57
CA ARG A 153 -30.03 4.89 30.38
C ARG A 153 -29.69 3.55 31.01
N PHE A 154 -28.55 2.96 30.68
CA PHE A 154 -28.16 1.63 31.14
C PHE A 154 -27.61 1.67 32.56
N LEU A 155 -28.29 1.00 33.47
CA LEU A 155 -27.96 0.95 34.90
C LEU A 155 -27.30 -0.36 35.34
N GLU A 156 -27.33 -1.39 34.49
CA GLU A 156 -26.78 -2.69 34.82
C GLU A 156 -25.25 -2.74 34.57
N GLN A 157 -24.63 -3.79 35.07
CA GLN A 157 -23.20 -4.03 34.79
C GLN A 157 -23.00 -4.52 33.36
N LYS A 158 -21.99 -3.95 32.71
CA LYS A 158 -21.58 -4.38 31.36
C LYS A 158 -21.06 -5.82 31.36
N VAL A 159 -21.44 -6.60 30.35
CA VAL A 159 -20.98 -7.98 30.19
C VAL A 159 -19.48 -8.00 29.99
N LYS A 160 -18.78 -8.82 30.77
CA LYS A 160 -17.34 -9.05 30.63
C LYS A 160 -17.04 -10.10 29.59
N LYS A 161 -16.10 -9.83 28.68
CA LYS A 161 -15.59 -10.74 27.67
C LYS A 161 -14.07 -10.81 27.71
N PRO A 162 -13.45 -11.82 27.06
CA PRO A 162 -12.00 -11.94 27.03
C PRO A 162 -11.31 -10.72 26.43
N LYS A 163 -10.20 -10.29 27.07
CA LYS A 163 -9.33 -9.22 26.61
C LYS A 163 -7.92 -9.74 26.34
N ASN A 164 -7.20 -9.04 25.46
CA ASN A 164 -5.81 -9.33 25.12
C ASN A 164 -5.56 -10.79 24.68
N VAL A 165 -6.54 -11.39 23.99
CA VAL A 165 -6.46 -12.76 23.51
C VAL A 165 -5.58 -12.82 22.26
N LYS A 166 -4.60 -13.72 22.25
CA LYS A 166 -3.78 -13.96 21.09
C LYS A 166 -4.52 -14.88 20.12
N ILE A 167 -4.99 -14.34 19.01
CA ILE A 167 -5.71 -15.12 17.98
C ILE A 167 -4.82 -15.49 16.77
N GLY A 168 -3.59 -15.01 16.77
CA GLY A 168 -2.57 -15.28 15.76
C GLY A 168 -1.23 -14.68 16.17
N PRO A 169 -0.18 -14.87 15.37
CA PRO A 169 1.16 -14.36 15.70
C PRO A 169 1.22 -12.82 15.70
N ARG A 170 0.35 -12.15 14.93
CA ARG A 170 0.41 -10.70 14.69
C ARG A 170 -0.74 -9.92 15.33
N ILE A 171 -1.79 -10.57 15.82
CA ILE A 171 -3.06 -9.93 16.17
C ILE A 171 -3.48 -10.27 17.60
N ARG A 172 -3.96 -9.24 18.32
CA ARG A 172 -4.65 -9.34 19.61
C ARG A 172 -6.12 -8.99 19.45
N LEU A 173 -6.96 -9.71 20.19
CA LEU A 173 -8.39 -9.50 20.31
C LEU A 173 -8.73 -9.00 21.71
N ASP A 174 -9.44 -7.87 21.77
CA ASP A 174 -10.15 -7.37 22.95
C ASP A 174 -11.66 -7.49 22.64
N ASP A 175 -12.26 -8.62 22.96
CA ASP A 175 -13.61 -8.97 22.50
C ASP A 175 -14.71 -8.11 23.11
N GLU A 176 -14.48 -7.52 24.29
CA GLU A 176 -15.41 -6.53 24.88
C GLU A 176 -15.65 -5.33 23.95
N ARG A 177 -14.68 -4.99 23.09
CA ARG A 177 -14.76 -3.86 22.15
C ARG A 177 -15.43 -4.24 20.84
N CYS A 178 -15.66 -5.53 20.60
CA CYS A 178 -16.21 -6.02 19.34
C CYS A 178 -17.68 -5.63 19.17
N VAL A 179 -18.02 -5.00 18.04
CA VAL A 179 -19.39 -4.64 17.65
C VAL A 179 -20.05 -5.71 16.76
N LEU A 180 -19.47 -6.91 16.67
CA LEU A 180 -20.00 -8.07 15.95
C LEU A 180 -20.34 -7.78 14.47
N CYS A 181 -19.62 -6.89 13.81
CA CYS A 181 -19.88 -6.44 12.45
C CYS A 181 -19.53 -7.50 11.37
N SER A 182 -18.83 -8.55 11.73
CA SER A 182 -18.39 -9.65 10.88
C SER A 182 -17.44 -9.30 9.70
N ARG A 183 -16.90 -8.08 9.60
CA ARG A 183 -15.96 -7.73 8.52
C ARG A 183 -14.74 -8.66 8.50
N CYS A 184 -14.13 -8.94 9.65
CA CYS A 184 -12.95 -9.81 9.76
C CYS A 184 -13.25 -11.27 9.35
N VAL A 185 -14.39 -11.81 9.76
CA VAL A 185 -14.83 -13.16 9.37
C VAL A 185 -15.04 -13.25 7.85
N ARG A 186 -15.77 -12.27 7.28
CA ARG A 186 -16.01 -12.23 5.84
C ARG A 186 -14.74 -12.01 5.04
N PHE A 187 -13.84 -11.13 5.48
CA PHE A 187 -12.54 -10.95 4.84
C PHE A 187 -11.75 -12.26 4.80
N SER A 188 -11.64 -12.94 5.93
CA SER A 188 -10.90 -14.19 6.05
C SER A 188 -11.44 -15.25 5.09
N LYS A 189 -12.77 -15.39 5.02
CA LYS A 189 -13.44 -16.35 4.14
C LYS A 189 -13.50 -15.94 2.67
N GLU A 190 -13.85 -14.67 2.39
CA GLU A 190 -14.20 -14.23 1.03
C GLU A 190 -13.00 -13.74 0.21
N ILE A 191 -11.98 -13.19 0.86
CA ILE A 191 -10.81 -12.60 0.18
C ILE A 191 -9.64 -13.56 0.17
N VAL A 192 -9.33 -14.19 1.30
CA VAL A 192 -8.13 -15.03 1.45
C VAL A 192 -8.44 -16.53 1.56
N ASP A 193 -9.70 -16.95 1.41
CA ASP A 193 -10.17 -18.35 1.47
C ASP A 193 -9.68 -19.12 2.73
N ASP A 194 -9.51 -18.39 3.85
CA ASP A 194 -9.06 -18.93 5.12
C ASP A 194 -10.17 -18.81 6.16
N ASP A 195 -11.07 -19.79 6.23
CA ASP A 195 -12.24 -19.81 7.11
C ASP A 195 -11.83 -20.14 8.56
N VAL A 196 -10.99 -19.28 9.15
CA VAL A 196 -10.37 -19.47 10.46
C VAL A 196 -11.10 -18.69 11.57
N LEU A 197 -11.86 -17.66 11.23
CA LEU A 197 -12.58 -16.82 12.17
C LEU A 197 -14.07 -17.15 12.20
N GLY A 198 -14.66 -17.16 13.39
CA GLY A 198 -16.09 -17.37 13.58
C GLY A 198 -16.60 -16.76 14.88
N PHE A 199 -17.92 -16.78 15.06
CA PHE A 199 -18.56 -16.38 16.30
C PHE A 199 -19.09 -17.61 17.02
N VAL A 200 -18.93 -17.64 18.34
CA VAL A 200 -19.47 -18.66 19.22
C VAL A 200 -20.35 -17.99 20.27
N ASP A 201 -21.22 -18.78 20.90
CA ASP A 201 -22.26 -18.33 21.82
C ASP A 201 -23.34 -17.46 21.13
N ARG A 202 -24.18 -16.79 21.91
CA ARG A 202 -25.30 -16.00 21.40
C ARG A 202 -25.65 -14.83 22.32
N GLY A 203 -26.41 -13.88 21.77
CA GLY A 203 -26.82 -12.67 22.49
C GLY A 203 -25.63 -11.84 22.95
N SER A 204 -25.69 -11.32 24.17
CA SER A 204 -24.64 -10.48 24.75
C SER A 204 -23.32 -11.23 25.04
N HIS A 205 -23.36 -12.56 25.05
CA HIS A 205 -22.19 -13.42 25.29
C HIS A 205 -21.51 -13.86 23.99
N ASN A 206 -22.03 -13.49 22.84
CA ASN A 206 -21.41 -13.82 21.54
C ASN A 206 -19.98 -13.28 21.46
N VAL A 207 -19.01 -14.14 21.16
CA VAL A 207 -17.57 -13.80 21.08
C VAL A 207 -16.98 -14.17 19.74
N LEU A 208 -16.04 -13.38 19.26
CA LEU A 208 -15.21 -13.70 18.10
C LEU A 208 -14.12 -14.71 18.53
N THR A 209 -13.91 -15.73 17.73
CA THR A 209 -12.88 -16.73 18.03
C THR A 209 -12.22 -17.25 16.75
N VAL A 210 -11.10 -17.93 16.90
CA VAL A 210 -10.46 -18.73 15.86
C VAL A 210 -10.91 -20.17 15.95
N HIS A 211 -10.89 -20.87 14.82
CA HIS A 211 -11.10 -22.32 14.81
C HIS A 211 -10.04 -22.99 15.69
N PRO A 212 -10.39 -24.04 16.49
CA PRO A 212 -9.42 -24.81 17.24
C PRO A 212 -8.25 -25.24 16.34
N ASP A 213 -7.02 -25.10 16.85
CA ASP A 213 -5.77 -25.46 16.17
C ASP A 213 -5.45 -24.70 14.87
N LYS A 214 -6.24 -23.68 14.51
CA LYS A 214 -5.98 -22.82 13.36
C LYS A 214 -5.84 -21.35 13.79
N PRO A 215 -4.62 -20.84 14.08
CA PRO A 215 -4.43 -19.44 14.37
C PRO A 215 -4.63 -18.58 13.11
N LEU A 216 -5.07 -17.33 13.27
CA LEU A 216 -5.12 -16.35 12.19
C LEU A 216 -3.69 -15.92 11.84
N ALA A 217 -3.03 -16.68 10.94
CA ALA A 217 -1.60 -16.57 10.66
C ALA A 217 -1.25 -16.38 9.18
N ASN A 218 -2.23 -16.36 8.28
CA ASN A 218 -2.00 -16.12 6.84
C ASN A 218 -1.31 -14.77 6.57
N ASN A 219 -0.72 -14.60 5.40
CA ASN A 219 0.03 -13.40 5.02
C ASN A 219 -0.85 -12.16 4.72
N TYR A 220 -2.14 -12.19 5.10
CA TYR A 220 -3.10 -11.10 4.94
C TYR A 220 -3.85 -10.80 6.23
N SER A 221 -3.47 -11.45 7.33
CA SER A 221 -4.17 -11.39 8.61
C SER A 221 -4.35 -9.97 9.14
N LEU A 222 -3.38 -9.10 8.97
CA LEU A 222 -3.41 -7.70 9.46
C LEU A 222 -4.44 -6.80 8.74
N ASN A 223 -4.97 -7.20 7.56
CA ASN A 223 -6.10 -6.47 6.98
C ASN A 223 -7.35 -6.53 7.86
N THR A 224 -7.50 -7.56 8.69
CA THR A 224 -8.62 -7.63 9.65
C THR A 224 -8.54 -6.55 10.72
N VAL A 225 -7.34 -6.03 11.01
CA VAL A 225 -7.12 -4.89 11.91
C VAL A 225 -7.57 -3.60 11.22
N ASP A 226 -7.18 -3.38 9.96
CA ASP A 226 -7.52 -2.16 9.22
C ASP A 226 -9.03 -1.99 9.02
N ILE A 227 -9.72 -3.10 8.69
CA ILE A 227 -11.18 -3.06 8.45
C ILE A 227 -12.02 -3.17 9.71
N CYS A 228 -11.40 -3.40 10.87
CA CYS A 228 -12.11 -3.42 12.14
C CYS A 228 -12.52 -2.00 12.49
N PRO A 229 -13.83 -1.69 12.61
CA PRO A 229 -14.29 -0.31 12.84
C PRO A 229 -14.04 0.18 14.27
N VAL A 230 -13.53 -0.69 15.14
CA VAL A 230 -13.30 -0.45 16.57
C VAL A 230 -11.98 -1.09 17.01
N GLY A 231 -11.51 -0.80 18.22
CA GLY A 231 -10.27 -1.35 18.76
C GLY A 231 -10.37 -2.79 19.30
N ALA A 232 -11.19 -3.63 18.66
CA ALA A 232 -11.31 -5.04 19.03
C ALA A 232 -10.14 -5.87 18.50
N LEU A 233 -9.72 -5.64 17.23
CA LEU A 233 -8.55 -6.26 16.65
C LEU A 233 -7.43 -5.24 16.55
N THR A 234 -6.26 -5.58 17.07
CA THR A 234 -5.10 -4.69 17.10
C THR A 234 -3.83 -5.44 16.68
N SER A 235 -2.93 -4.75 15.98
CA SER A 235 -1.64 -5.29 15.57
C SER A 235 -0.69 -5.38 16.76
N ASN A 236 -0.06 -6.53 16.98
CA ASN A 236 0.99 -6.67 18.01
C ASN A 236 2.14 -5.68 17.81
N ASP A 237 2.43 -5.33 16.57
CA ASP A 237 3.53 -4.46 16.19
C ASP A 237 3.28 -3.00 16.54
N PHE A 238 2.05 -2.54 16.32
CA PHE A 238 1.66 -1.14 16.58
C PHE A 238 1.05 -0.92 17.96
N ARG A 239 0.52 -1.97 18.61
CA ARG A 239 -0.22 -1.86 19.88
C ARG A 239 0.57 -1.10 20.94
N PHE A 240 -0.01 -0.02 21.47
CA PHE A 240 0.53 0.86 22.50
C PHE A 240 1.83 1.60 22.11
N GLN A 241 2.13 1.73 20.83
CA GLN A 241 3.34 2.43 20.36
C GLN A 241 3.11 3.94 20.26
N MET A 242 2.02 4.36 19.61
CA MET A 242 1.79 5.77 19.30
C MET A 242 0.30 6.06 19.13
N ARG A 243 -0.12 7.27 19.47
CA ARG A 243 -1.47 7.77 19.14
C ARG A 243 -1.50 8.30 17.71
N VAL A 244 -2.59 7.99 16.98
CA VAL A 244 -2.69 8.29 15.54
C VAL A 244 -2.60 9.77 15.22
N TRP A 245 -3.16 10.65 16.06
CA TRP A 245 -3.11 12.11 15.88
C TRP A 245 -1.74 12.75 16.05
N PHE A 246 -0.76 12.00 16.53
CA PHE A 246 0.63 12.47 16.60
C PHE A 246 1.46 12.06 15.40
N MET A 247 0.95 11.17 14.55
CA MET A 247 1.68 10.66 13.38
C MET A 247 1.37 11.50 12.14
N ARG A 248 2.37 11.63 11.29
CA ARG A 248 2.23 12.10 9.91
C ARG A 248 2.06 10.91 8.99
N GLU A 249 1.12 11.00 8.05
CA GLU A 249 0.93 10.00 7.01
C GLU A 249 1.55 10.47 5.69
N THR A 250 2.35 9.61 5.09
CA THR A 250 2.97 9.83 3.77
C THR A 250 2.45 8.79 2.79
N LYS A 251 1.81 9.25 1.71
CA LYS A 251 1.40 8.39 0.60
C LYS A 251 2.63 7.88 -0.13
N SER A 252 2.78 6.56 -0.29
CA SER A 252 3.92 5.95 -0.95
C SER A 252 3.52 4.60 -1.57
N ILE A 253 4.53 3.80 -1.96
CA ILE A 253 4.36 2.45 -2.49
C ILE A 253 5.19 1.45 -1.69
N CYS A 254 4.69 0.22 -1.58
CA CYS A 254 5.43 -0.88 -0.98
C CYS A 254 6.50 -1.40 -1.95
N THR A 255 7.72 -1.55 -1.45
CA THR A 255 8.87 -2.04 -2.24
C THR A 255 9.24 -3.49 -1.94
N GLY A 256 8.41 -4.23 -1.21
CA GLY A 256 8.68 -5.62 -0.84
C GLY A 256 8.61 -6.63 -1.99
N CYS A 257 7.96 -6.28 -3.10
CA CYS A 257 7.88 -7.07 -4.33
C CYS A 257 7.45 -6.21 -5.53
N ALA A 258 7.44 -6.79 -6.73
CA ALA A 258 7.09 -6.10 -7.97
C ALA A 258 5.60 -5.69 -8.07
N ARG A 259 4.75 -6.01 -7.11
CA ARG A 259 3.35 -5.56 -7.10
C ARG A 259 3.23 -4.04 -6.94
N GLY A 260 4.07 -3.41 -6.09
CA GLY A 260 4.03 -1.97 -5.89
C GLY A 260 2.72 -1.49 -5.23
N CYS A 261 2.22 -2.21 -4.21
CA CYS A 261 0.98 -1.84 -3.51
C CYS A 261 1.05 -0.40 -3.01
N ASN A 262 -0.03 0.35 -3.19
CA ASN A 262 -0.16 1.69 -2.65
C ASN A 262 -0.32 1.63 -1.12
N ILE A 263 0.45 2.43 -0.40
CA ILE A 263 0.49 2.43 1.07
C ILE A 263 0.46 3.84 1.65
N LEU A 264 0.09 3.91 2.93
CA LEU A 264 0.36 5.02 3.82
C LEU A 264 1.47 4.61 4.79
N ILE A 265 2.48 5.46 4.94
CA ILE A 265 3.55 5.31 5.93
C ILE A 265 3.28 6.28 7.06
N SER A 266 2.95 5.77 8.25
CA SER A 266 2.71 6.59 9.44
C SER A 266 4.00 6.73 10.23
N SER A 267 4.48 7.96 10.39
CA SER A 267 5.78 8.28 11.01
C SER A 267 5.68 9.45 11.98
N ARG A 268 6.61 9.48 12.94
CA ARG A 268 6.85 10.61 13.85
C ARG A 268 8.31 10.59 14.30
N GLU A 269 8.90 11.77 14.46
CA GLU A 269 10.27 11.92 14.99
C GLU A 269 11.29 11.01 14.29
N ASN A 270 11.19 11.00 12.96
CA ASN A 270 12.05 10.19 12.08
C ASN A 270 11.96 8.66 12.30
N LYS A 271 10.85 8.17 12.88
CA LYS A 271 10.57 6.75 13.08
C LYS A 271 9.26 6.36 12.41
N ILE A 272 9.24 5.21 11.72
CA ILE A 272 8.03 4.60 11.18
C ILE A 272 7.38 3.76 12.26
N TYR A 273 6.08 3.90 12.44
CA TYR A 273 5.29 3.15 13.41
C TYR A 273 4.39 2.09 12.77
N ARG A 274 3.89 2.36 11.57
CA ARG A 274 3.09 1.40 10.83
C ARG A 274 3.05 1.71 9.32
N GLN A 275 2.67 0.71 8.55
CA GLN A 275 2.27 0.85 7.14
C GLN A 275 0.88 0.25 6.98
N THR A 276 0.01 0.97 6.27
CA THR A 276 -1.36 0.54 5.98
C THR A 276 -1.64 0.60 4.49
N PRO A 277 -2.55 -0.23 3.94
CA PRO A 277 -2.92 -0.15 2.54
C PRO A 277 -3.63 1.17 2.25
N ARG A 278 -3.36 1.73 1.09
CA ARG A 278 -4.11 2.82 0.47
C ARG A 278 -4.81 2.29 -0.76
N GLU A 279 -6.12 2.52 -0.86
CA GLU A 279 -6.93 1.95 -1.93
C GLU A 279 -6.43 2.35 -3.31
N ASN A 280 -6.25 1.35 -4.17
CA ASN A 280 -5.99 1.49 -5.59
C ASN A 280 -6.57 0.29 -6.34
N ASN A 281 -7.70 0.50 -7.01
CA ASN A 281 -8.44 -0.55 -7.72
C ASN A 281 -7.69 -1.14 -8.92
N GLU A 282 -6.55 -0.59 -9.31
CA GLU A 282 -5.70 -1.09 -10.41
C GLU A 282 -4.42 -1.78 -9.93
N VAL A 283 -4.14 -1.79 -8.63
CA VAL A 283 -2.90 -2.36 -8.08
C VAL A 283 -3.16 -3.34 -6.95
N ASN A 284 -3.78 -2.89 -5.86
CA ASN A 284 -3.94 -3.68 -4.63
C ASN A 284 -5.34 -3.62 -4.03
N SER A 285 -6.32 -3.01 -4.73
CA SER A 285 -7.64 -2.76 -4.14
C SER A 285 -7.49 -2.05 -2.78
N ALA A 286 -8.15 -2.54 -1.75
CA ALA A 286 -8.06 -2.03 -0.37
C ALA A 286 -7.09 -2.85 0.52
N TRP A 287 -6.26 -3.73 -0.03
CA TRP A 287 -5.55 -4.75 0.72
C TRP A 287 -4.03 -4.67 0.57
N MET A 288 -3.31 -5.26 1.53
CA MET A 288 -1.87 -5.53 1.39
C MET A 288 -1.47 -6.79 2.16
N CYS A 289 -0.36 -7.41 1.77
CA CYS A 289 0.17 -8.56 2.48
C CYS A 289 0.89 -8.15 3.77
N ASP A 290 0.89 -9.02 4.79
CA ASP A 290 1.53 -8.77 6.08
C ASP A 290 3.06 -8.62 5.95
N SER A 291 3.69 -9.38 5.06
CA SER A 291 5.12 -9.26 4.76
C SER A 291 5.47 -7.87 4.19
N GLY A 292 4.62 -7.31 3.33
CA GLY A 292 4.77 -5.94 2.84
C GLY A 292 4.56 -4.91 3.95
N ARG A 293 3.57 -5.13 4.80
CA ARG A 293 3.26 -4.26 5.94
C ARG A 293 4.42 -4.16 6.93
N MET A 294 5.10 -5.28 7.19
CA MET A 294 6.24 -5.37 8.11
C MET A 294 7.57 -5.01 7.47
N HIS A 295 7.58 -4.65 6.18
CA HIS A 295 8.82 -4.39 5.44
C HIS A 295 9.64 -3.22 6.00
N TYR A 296 9.02 -2.24 6.66
CA TYR A 296 9.72 -1.10 7.25
C TYR A 296 10.71 -1.47 8.34
N HIS A 297 10.56 -2.61 9.02
CA HIS A 297 11.55 -3.10 9.98
C HIS A 297 12.92 -3.38 9.37
N THR A 298 13.00 -3.52 8.04
CA THR A 298 14.31 -3.60 7.36
C THR A 298 15.12 -2.32 7.49
N LEU A 299 14.46 -1.18 7.73
CA LEU A 299 15.10 0.12 7.94
C LEU A 299 15.59 0.32 9.38
N GLU A 300 15.02 -0.42 10.34
CA GLU A 300 15.39 -0.36 11.77
C GLU A 300 16.56 -1.27 12.14
N ALA A 301 17.19 -1.91 11.14
CA ALA A 301 18.26 -2.88 11.40
C ALA A 301 19.43 -2.24 12.13
N LYS A 302 19.92 -2.92 13.18
CA LYS A 302 21.06 -2.48 14.03
C LYS A 302 22.38 -2.23 13.27
N ARG A 303 22.46 -2.65 12.00
CA ARG A 303 23.65 -2.56 11.15
C ARG A 303 23.51 -1.53 10.03
N ARG A 304 22.73 -0.46 10.27
CA ARG A 304 22.65 0.64 9.29
C ARG A 304 24.02 1.26 9.09
N LEU A 305 24.35 1.49 7.83
CA LEU A 305 25.49 2.32 7.46
C LEU A 305 25.06 3.78 7.60
N THR A 306 25.84 4.56 8.31
CA THR A 306 25.56 5.98 8.61
C THR A 306 26.59 6.92 8.04
N ASP A 307 27.80 6.43 7.77
CA ASP A 307 28.92 7.25 7.37
C ASP A 307 29.68 6.63 6.18
N PRO A 308 30.20 7.43 5.24
CA PRO A 308 31.06 6.93 4.18
C PRO A 308 32.39 6.45 4.75
N MET A 309 32.93 5.35 4.20
CA MET A 309 34.12 4.70 4.73
C MET A 309 35.08 4.28 3.61
N ILE A 310 36.40 4.25 3.96
CA ILE A 310 37.44 3.65 3.12
C ILE A 310 38.14 2.52 3.84
N LYS A 311 38.64 1.57 3.07
CA LYS A 311 39.41 0.45 3.60
C LYS A 311 40.78 0.92 4.10
N ARG A 312 41.10 0.56 5.35
CA ARG A 312 42.41 0.78 5.98
C ARG A 312 42.89 -0.52 6.62
N GLY A 313 43.91 -1.13 6.06
CA GLY A 313 44.41 -2.43 6.54
C GLY A 313 43.33 -3.50 6.52
N LYS A 314 42.97 -4.03 7.68
CA LYS A 314 41.90 -5.05 7.84
C LYS A 314 40.54 -4.46 8.18
N GLY A 315 40.42 -3.15 8.39
CA GLY A 315 39.15 -2.48 8.76
C GLY A 315 38.78 -1.36 7.82
N HIS A 316 37.78 -0.55 8.24
CA HIS A 316 37.31 0.63 7.53
C HIS A 316 37.41 1.85 8.44
N GLU A 317 37.77 2.98 7.85
CA GLU A 317 37.86 4.29 8.49
C GLU A 317 36.76 5.18 7.94
N VAL A 318 36.05 5.89 8.81
CA VAL A 318 35.05 6.90 8.44
C VAL A 318 35.76 8.10 7.81
N ILE A 319 35.20 8.62 6.72
CA ILE A 319 35.71 9.79 6.00
C ILE A 319 34.55 10.71 5.61
N ASP A 320 34.85 11.90 5.12
CA ASP A 320 33.85 12.80 4.57
C ASP A 320 33.39 12.40 3.15
N TRP A 321 32.23 12.89 2.73
CA TRP A 321 31.65 12.61 1.43
C TRP A 321 32.54 13.04 0.24
N PRO A 322 33.12 14.26 0.20
CA PRO A 322 34.00 14.66 -0.90
C PRO A 322 35.17 13.70 -1.08
N THR A 323 35.79 13.28 0.02
CA THR A 323 36.91 12.32 0.00
C THR A 323 36.42 10.94 -0.48
N ALA A 324 35.25 10.46 -0.04
CA ALA A 324 34.70 9.18 -0.44
C ALA A 324 34.40 9.14 -1.95
N ILE A 325 33.73 10.17 -2.48
CA ILE A 325 33.42 10.31 -3.90
C ILE A 325 34.71 10.34 -4.74
N LEU A 326 35.68 11.17 -4.32
CA LEU A 326 36.97 11.27 -5.03
C LEU A 326 37.75 9.96 -5.01
N LYS A 327 37.74 9.21 -3.90
CA LYS A 327 38.40 7.90 -3.81
C LYS A 327 37.70 6.86 -4.67
N ALA A 328 36.37 6.83 -4.68
CA ALA A 328 35.58 5.93 -5.51
C ALA A 328 35.85 6.18 -7.00
N THR A 329 35.74 7.43 -7.47
CA THR A 329 35.92 7.81 -8.87
C THR A 329 37.35 7.63 -9.35
N LYS A 330 38.37 8.10 -8.60
CA LYS A 330 39.78 7.88 -8.93
C LYS A 330 40.16 6.39 -8.92
N GLY A 331 39.54 5.59 -8.06
CA GLY A 331 39.79 4.16 -8.00
C GLY A 331 39.23 3.43 -9.22
N LEU A 332 37.98 3.75 -9.60
CA LEU A 332 37.31 3.19 -10.77
C LEU A 332 37.98 3.62 -12.08
N SER A 333 38.36 4.90 -12.22
CA SER A 333 38.97 5.45 -13.44
C SER A 333 40.38 4.91 -13.76
N LYS A 334 40.96 4.08 -12.89
CA LYS A 334 42.22 3.36 -13.22
C LYS A 334 42.01 2.21 -14.20
N PHE A 335 40.76 1.84 -14.40
CA PHE A 335 40.32 0.74 -15.26
C PHE A 335 39.38 1.29 -16.33
N SER A 336 39.18 0.55 -17.41
CA SER A 336 38.30 0.97 -18.49
C SER A 336 37.73 -0.23 -19.25
N GLY A 337 36.63 -0.03 -19.93
CA GLY A 337 36.03 -1.04 -20.81
C GLY A 337 35.72 -2.33 -20.05
N GLU A 338 36.23 -3.42 -20.62
CA GLU A 338 35.96 -4.79 -20.16
C GLU A 338 36.48 -5.08 -18.72
N GLU A 339 37.35 -4.22 -18.17
CA GLU A 339 37.90 -4.38 -16.84
C GLU A 339 36.94 -3.89 -15.72
N ILE A 340 35.84 -3.17 -16.09
CA ILE A 340 34.86 -2.64 -15.15
C ILE A 340 33.53 -3.36 -15.31
N ALA A 341 32.95 -3.77 -14.19
CA ALA A 341 31.54 -4.18 -14.12
C ALA A 341 30.76 -3.33 -13.12
N ILE A 342 29.47 -3.14 -13.40
CA ILE A 342 28.53 -2.46 -12.50
C ILE A 342 27.34 -3.38 -12.25
N ILE A 343 27.02 -3.59 -10.98
CA ILE A 343 25.85 -4.35 -10.54
C ILE A 343 24.96 -3.45 -9.70
N GLY A 344 23.79 -3.09 -10.22
CA GLY A 344 22.74 -2.40 -9.49
C GLY A 344 21.73 -3.34 -8.88
N SER A 345 20.64 -2.77 -8.38
CA SER A 345 19.48 -3.48 -7.86
C SER A 345 18.23 -3.13 -8.68
N ALA A 346 17.39 -4.11 -8.96
CA ALA A 346 16.03 -3.84 -9.44
C ALA A 346 15.11 -3.27 -8.33
N GLY A 347 15.67 -2.97 -7.16
CA GLY A 347 15.06 -2.18 -6.10
C GLY A 347 15.35 -0.68 -6.16
N MET A 348 16.22 -0.24 -7.07
CA MET A 348 16.53 1.18 -7.31
C MET A 348 15.34 1.88 -7.97
N THR A 349 15.22 3.20 -7.75
CA THR A 349 14.24 4.04 -8.46
C THR A 349 14.64 4.20 -9.93
N ASN A 350 13.72 4.68 -10.76
CA ASN A 350 13.99 4.94 -12.17
C ASN A 350 15.10 5.98 -12.34
N GLU A 351 15.08 7.02 -11.52
CA GLU A 351 16.05 8.10 -11.50
C GLU A 351 17.45 7.60 -11.14
N GLU A 352 17.55 6.73 -10.13
CA GLU A 352 18.80 6.08 -9.75
C GLU A 352 19.35 5.18 -10.85
N LEU A 353 18.48 4.40 -11.51
CA LEU A 353 18.87 3.55 -12.66
C LEU A 353 19.33 4.40 -13.84
N PHE A 354 18.73 5.56 -14.08
CA PHE A 354 19.14 6.50 -15.11
C PHE A 354 20.54 7.06 -14.85
N LEU A 355 20.80 7.50 -13.61
CA LEU A 355 22.12 7.98 -13.22
C LEU A 355 23.17 6.85 -13.21
N LEU A 356 22.79 5.63 -12.85
CA LEU A 356 23.67 4.46 -12.94
C LEU A 356 24.05 4.16 -14.39
N LYS A 357 23.10 4.29 -15.34
CA LYS A 357 23.37 4.17 -16.78
C LYS A 357 24.34 5.24 -17.25
N THR A 358 24.14 6.50 -16.83
CA THR A 358 25.05 7.61 -17.15
C THR A 358 26.45 7.31 -16.62
N LEU A 359 26.56 6.89 -15.36
CA LEU A 359 27.83 6.51 -14.74
C LEU A 359 28.54 5.37 -15.49
N SER A 360 27.77 4.37 -15.92
CA SER A 360 28.32 3.26 -16.69
C SER A 360 28.90 3.71 -18.03
N SER A 361 28.25 4.66 -18.70
CA SER A 361 28.71 5.23 -19.97
C SER A 361 29.96 6.10 -19.77
N THR A 362 30.00 6.93 -18.73
CA THR A 362 31.14 7.79 -18.41
C THR A 362 32.39 6.98 -18.03
N LEU A 363 32.22 5.86 -17.30
CA LEU A 363 33.30 4.92 -16.96
C LEU A 363 33.65 3.97 -18.14
N ASN A 364 32.90 4.00 -19.22
CA ASN A 364 32.98 3.02 -20.31
C ASN A 364 32.96 1.58 -19.78
N ALA A 365 32.04 1.26 -18.85
CA ALA A 365 31.97 -0.05 -18.21
C ALA A 365 31.53 -1.15 -19.20
N GLY A 366 32.28 -2.25 -19.25
CA GLY A 366 32.04 -3.34 -20.22
C GLY A 366 30.77 -4.14 -19.92
N ILE A 367 30.38 -4.27 -18.64
CA ILE A 367 29.17 -5.00 -18.26
C ILE A 367 28.39 -4.22 -17.20
N VAL A 368 27.10 -4.05 -17.49
CA VAL A 368 26.11 -3.54 -16.50
C VAL A 368 24.97 -4.54 -16.38
N ASP A 369 24.58 -4.85 -15.16
CA ASP A 369 23.39 -5.66 -14.86
C ASP A 369 22.78 -5.23 -13.51
N VAL A 370 21.59 -5.73 -13.21
CA VAL A 370 20.93 -5.53 -11.91
C VAL A 370 20.55 -6.87 -11.30
N VAL A 371 20.59 -6.96 -9.99
CA VAL A 371 20.09 -8.14 -9.29
C VAL A 371 18.57 -8.15 -9.31
N LYS A 372 18.02 -9.24 -9.82
CA LYS A 372 16.61 -9.64 -9.68
C LYS A 372 16.52 -10.73 -8.59
N VAL A 373 15.51 -10.66 -7.74
CA VAL A 373 15.30 -11.66 -6.69
C VAL A 373 13.96 -12.33 -6.90
N GLU A 374 13.97 -13.62 -7.11
CA GLU A 374 12.76 -14.43 -7.18
C GLU A 374 12.48 -15.11 -5.83
N GLY A 375 11.22 -15.20 -5.47
CA GLY A 375 10.74 -15.86 -4.28
C GLY A 375 9.32 -16.40 -4.48
N GLU A 376 8.69 -16.85 -3.40
CA GLU A 376 7.32 -17.31 -3.46
C GLU A 376 6.36 -16.15 -3.71
N GLY A 377 5.48 -16.30 -4.70
CA GLY A 377 4.30 -15.48 -4.90
C GLY A 377 3.07 -16.15 -4.30
N ASP A 378 1.92 -15.51 -4.37
CA ASP A 378 0.64 -16.10 -4.02
C ASP A 378 -0.44 -15.76 -5.06
N GLU A 379 -1.62 -16.32 -4.87
CA GLU A 379 -2.78 -16.12 -5.75
C GLU A 379 -3.58 -14.85 -5.40
N TYR A 380 -2.96 -13.90 -4.66
CA TYR A 380 -3.59 -12.66 -4.23
C TYR A 380 -2.78 -11.44 -4.71
N LEU A 381 -1.88 -10.95 -3.87
CA LEU A 381 -1.08 -9.74 -4.14
C LEU A 381 0.43 -10.00 -4.17
N SER A 382 0.95 -10.94 -3.37
CA SER A 382 2.38 -11.15 -3.26
C SER A 382 2.97 -11.66 -4.58
N HIS A 383 3.84 -10.87 -5.18
CA HIS A 383 4.45 -11.21 -6.47
C HIS A 383 5.72 -12.06 -6.27
N LYS A 384 6.00 -12.98 -7.21
CA LYS A 384 7.22 -13.82 -7.21
C LYS A 384 8.51 -13.01 -7.36
N ASP A 385 8.50 -11.96 -8.16
CA ASP A 385 9.61 -11.02 -8.22
C ASP A 385 9.61 -10.14 -6.96
N LYS A 386 10.66 -10.27 -6.16
CA LYS A 386 10.82 -9.56 -4.88
C LYS A 386 11.54 -8.21 -5.02
N ARG A 387 11.67 -7.71 -6.25
CA ARG A 387 12.17 -6.37 -6.54
C ARG A 387 11.09 -5.49 -7.16
N PRO A 388 10.88 -4.26 -6.67
CA PRO A 388 9.73 -3.44 -7.05
C PRO A 388 9.83 -2.86 -8.46
N ASN A 389 11.04 -2.72 -9.02
CA ASN A 389 11.30 -1.93 -10.23
C ASN A 389 12.04 -2.69 -11.35
N THR A 390 11.80 -3.98 -11.47
CA THR A 390 12.42 -4.79 -12.55
C THR A 390 12.04 -4.26 -13.94
N ASN A 391 10.82 -3.76 -14.14
CA ASN A 391 10.40 -3.19 -15.42
C ASN A 391 11.06 -1.83 -15.70
N GLY A 392 11.30 -1.01 -14.67
CA GLY A 392 12.11 0.20 -14.81
C GLY A 392 13.56 -0.12 -15.21
N ALA A 393 14.17 -1.12 -14.58
CA ALA A 393 15.51 -1.58 -14.95
C ALA A 393 15.60 -2.06 -16.41
N LYS A 394 14.60 -2.84 -16.87
CA LYS A 394 14.51 -3.23 -18.29
C LYS A 394 14.45 -2.03 -19.24
N ALA A 395 13.60 -1.08 -18.93
CA ALA A 395 13.37 0.07 -19.81
C ALA A 395 14.56 1.04 -19.85
N ILE A 396 15.14 1.37 -18.70
CA ILE A 396 16.15 2.40 -18.56
C ILE A 396 17.53 1.88 -18.95
N LEU A 397 17.91 0.72 -18.43
CA LEU A 397 19.21 0.08 -18.74
C LEU A 397 19.18 -0.74 -20.04
N LYS A 398 18.03 -0.82 -20.69
CA LYS A 398 17.80 -1.64 -21.91
C LYS A 398 18.20 -3.12 -21.71
N LEU A 399 17.92 -3.67 -20.54
CA LEU A 399 18.19 -5.06 -20.20
C LEU A 399 17.05 -5.96 -20.66
N ARG A 400 17.34 -6.94 -21.50
CA ARG A 400 16.35 -7.95 -21.90
C ARG A 400 15.96 -8.82 -20.71
N ASN A 401 16.95 -9.34 -19.99
CA ASN A 401 16.78 -10.21 -18.84
C ASN A 401 17.65 -9.71 -17.66
N PRO A 402 17.11 -8.87 -16.75
CA PRO A 402 17.84 -8.43 -15.57
C PRO A 402 18.35 -9.62 -14.73
N GLY A 403 19.60 -9.54 -14.28
CA GLY A 403 20.27 -10.58 -13.51
C GLY A 403 20.95 -11.68 -14.32
N SER A 404 20.78 -11.72 -15.65
CA SER A 404 21.30 -12.79 -16.49
C SER A 404 22.83 -12.76 -16.64
N LYS A 405 23.46 -11.61 -16.40
CA LYS A 405 24.92 -11.43 -16.56
C LYS A 405 25.73 -11.67 -15.29
N ILE A 406 25.09 -11.90 -14.14
CA ILE A 406 25.78 -12.06 -12.84
C ILE A 406 26.79 -13.21 -12.89
N ASN A 407 26.42 -14.36 -13.45
CA ASN A 407 27.34 -15.49 -13.62
C ASN A 407 28.50 -15.20 -14.59
N THR A 408 28.26 -14.40 -15.62
CA THR A 408 29.30 -13.94 -16.54
C THR A 408 30.28 -13.02 -15.83
N ILE A 409 29.78 -12.07 -15.04
CA ILE A 409 30.60 -11.18 -14.21
C ILE A 409 31.45 -12.00 -13.24
N LYS A 410 30.85 -12.98 -12.52
CA LYS A 410 31.57 -13.89 -11.64
C LYS A 410 32.73 -14.59 -12.34
N LYS A 411 32.46 -15.21 -13.52
CA LYS A 411 33.48 -15.92 -14.29
C LYS A 411 34.61 -14.97 -14.68
N ARG A 412 34.30 -13.81 -15.22
CA ARG A 412 35.29 -12.83 -15.70
C ARG A 412 36.12 -12.21 -14.54
N ILE A 413 35.57 -12.11 -13.33
CA ILE A 413 36.35 -11.76 -12.14
C ILE A 413 37.34 -12.87 -11.81
N LYS A 414 36.93 -14.14 -11.85
CA LYS A 414 37.82 -15.29 -11.60
C LYS A 414 38.95 -15.37 -12.61
N ASP A 415 38.65 -15.09 -13.87
CA ASP A 415 39.62 -15.11 -15.00
C ASP A 415 40.55 -13.87 -14.98
N GLY A 416 40.32 -12.89 -14.05
CA GLY A 416 41.13 -11.67 -13.92
C GLY A 416 40.86 -10.61 -14.98
N GLU A 417 39.83 -10.78 -15.80
CA GLU A 417 39.40 -9.83 -16.83
C GLU A 417 38.72 -8.60 -16.18
N ILE A 418 37.78 -8.82 -15.27
CA ILE A 418 37.18 -7.74 -14.48
C ILE A 418 38.03 -7.50 -13.25
N LYS A 419 38.55 -6.27 -13.13
CA LYS A 419 39.43 -5.82 -12.07
C LYS A 419 38.74 -4.85 -11.10
N ALA A 420 37.73 -4.11 -11.58
CA ALA A 420 36.97 -3.17 -10.77
C ALA A 420 35.47 -3.50 -10.79
N LEU A 421 34.83 -3.39 -9.64
CA LEU A 421 33.41 -3.65 -9.48
C LEU A 421 32.76 -2.51 -8.70
N LEU A 422 31.65 -1.96 -9.19
CA LEU A 422 30.73 -1.11 -8.44
C LEU A 422 29.46 -1.91 -8.17
N VAL A 423 29.07 -2.01 -6.89
CA VAL A 423 27.82 -2.66 -6.46
C VAL A 423 26.93 -1.63 -5.79
N TYR A 424 25.69 -1.53 -6.25
CA TYR A 424 24.70 -0.57 -5.75
C TYR A 424 23.45 -1.27 -5.21
N GLY A 425 23.17 -1.09 -3.90
CA GLY A 425 21.94 -1.57 -3.26
C GLY A 425 21.84 -3.09 -3.05
N GLU A 426 22.93 -3.86 -3.27
CA GLU A 426 22.89 -5.32 -3.23
C GLU A 426 24.07 -5.94 -2.45
N ASN A 427 23.85 -7.16 -1.96
CA ASN A 427 24.89 -8.05 -1.48
C ASN A 427 25.12 -9.18 -2.49
N VAL A 428 26.05 -8.98 -3.42
CA VAL A 428 26.31 -9.92 -4.54
C VAL A 428 26.77 -11.30 -4.07
N ILE A 429 27.25 -11.44 -2.81
CA ILE A 429 27.60 -12.74 -2.24
C ILE A 429 26.37 -13.64 -2.14
N LYS A 430 25.21 -13.07 -1.79
CA LYS A 430 23.92 -13.79 -1.77
C LYS A 430 23.40 -14.16 -3.16
N HIS A 431 23.98 -13.57 -4.20
CA HIS A 431 23.57 -13.76 -5.59
C HIS A 431 24.62 -14.49 -6.42
N GLY A 432 25.48 -15.26 -5.78
CA GLY A 432 26.37 -16.22 -6.41
C GLY A 432 27.79 -15.75 -6.67
N ILE A 433 28.17 -14.49 -6.40
CA ILE A 433 29.57 -14.04 -6.47
C ILE A 433 30.18 -14.26 -5.08
N ASP A 434 30.85 -15.38 -4.88
CA ASP A 434 31.41 -15.79 -3.60
C ASP A 434 32.63 -14.93 -3.17
N GLN A 435 32.97 -15.04 -1.88
CA GLN A 435 34.06 -14.26 -1.28
C GLN A 435 35.42 -14.52 -1.94
N GLU A 436 35.71 -15.75 -2.37
CA GLU A 436 36.95 -16.09 -3.05
C GLU A 436 37.04 -15.39 -4.41
N THR A 437 35.93 -15.30 -5.13
CA THR A 437 35.85 -14.53 -6.36
C THR A 437 36.15 -13.05 -6.13
N LEU A 438 35.60 -12.45 -5.05
CA LEU A 438 35.80 -11.02 -4.74
C LEU A 438 37.25 -10.67 -4.40
N LYS A 439 38.04 -11.61 -3.88
CA LYS A 439 39.47 -11.40 -3.61
C LYS A 439 40.32 -11.13 -4.87
N ASN A 440 39.85 -11.52 -6.03
CA ASN A 440 40.54 -11.27 -7.30
C ASN A 440 40.38 -9.83 -7.80
N LEU A 441 39.39 -9.08 -7.26
CA LEU A 441 39.22 -7.68 -7.60
C LEU A 441 40.36 -6.81 -7.10
N LYS A 442 40.73 -5.82 -7.90
CA LYS A 442 41.69 -4.79 -7.54
C LYS A 442 41.02 -3.60 -6.84
N PHE A 443 39.75 -3.34 -7.20
CA PHE A 443 38.99 -2.25 -6.61
C PHE A 443 37.49 -2.58 -6.54
N LEU A 444 36.89 -2.35 -5.39
CA LEU A 444 35.47 -2.59 -5.15
C LEU A 444 34.85 -1.38 -4.42
N VAL A 445 33.79 -0.82 -5.00
CA VAL A 445 32.93 0.19 -4.39
C VAL A 445 31.59 -0.45 -4.08
N CYS A 446 31.08 -0.26 -2.86
CA CYS A 446 29.77 -0.75 -2.44
C CYS A 446 28.92 0.41 -1.92
N SER A 447 27.72 0.60 -2.46
CA SER A 447 26.68 1.40 -1.83
C SER A 447 25.58 0.49 -1.29
N HIS A 448 25.22 0.65 -0.01
CA HIS A 448 24.17 -0.14 0.63
C HIS A 448 23.63 0.56 1.89
N ILE A 449 22.42 0.19 2.30
CA ILE A 449 21.80 0.73 3.53
C ILE A 449 22.32 0.07 4.82
N GLN A 450 22.88 -1.13 4.73
CA GLN A 450 23.33 -1.92 5.87
C GLN A 450 24.73 -2.48 5.66
N ALA A 451 25.51 -2.58 6.72
CA ALA A 451 26.74 -3.34 6.71
C ALA A 451 26.43 -4.83 6.46
N ASN A 452 26.99 -5.36 5.43
CA ASN A 452 26.84 -6.76 5.00
C ASN A 452 28.21 -7.38 4.67
N SER A 453 28.23 -8.66 4.32
CA SER A 453 29.50 -9.38 4.04
C SER A 453 30.28 -8.83 2.85
N LEU A 454 29.66 -8.09 1.92
CA LEU A 454 30.37 -7.42 0.83
C LEU A 454 31.22 -6.26 1.32
N ALA A 455 30.80 -5.59 2.39
CA ALA A 455 31.52 -4.45 2.95
C ALA A 455 32.98 -4.80 3.32
N GLU A 456 33.25 -6.01 3.82
CA GLU A 456 34.58 -6.47 4.20
C GLU A 456 35.62 -6.44 3.05
N PHE A 457 35.13 -6.64 1.81
CA PHE A 457 35.94 -6.63 0.59
C PHE A 457 36.02 -5.25 -0.07
N SER A 458 35.14 -4.33 0.32
CA SER A 458 34.98 -3.03 -0.33
C SER A 458 36.10 -2.06 -0.01
N ASN A 459 36.66 -1.40 -1.02
CA ASN A 459 37.66 -0.34 -0.85
C ASN A 459 37.00 0.98 -0.43
N VAL A 460 35.77 1.23 -0.90
CA VAL A 460 34.94 2.38 -0.53
C VAL A 460 33.53 1.89 -0.24
N ILE A 461 32.95 2.36 0.86
CA ILE A 461 31.58 2.10 1.27
C ILE A 461 30.83 3.43 1.28
N LEU A 462 29.70 3.47 0.59
CA LEU A 462 28.83 4.65 0.50
C LEU A 462 27.48 4.32 1.16
N PRO A 463 27.10 5.01 2.25
CA PRO A 463 25.85 4.77 2.96
C PRO A 463 24.68 5.35 2.17
N GLY A 464 23.85 4.49 1.58
CA GLY A 464 22.65 4.85 0.85
C GLY A 464 21.41 4.91 1.72
N SER A 465 20.27 5.24 1.09
CA SER A 465 18.96 5.39 1.72
C SER A 465 18.04 4.21 1.46
N GLY A 466 17.16 3.94 2.42
CA GLY A 466 16.07 2.98 2.27
C GLY A 466 14.88 3.58 1.51
N TYR A 467 13.91 2.72 1.16
CA TYR A 467 12.76 3.13 0.33
C TYR A 467 11.91 4.27 0.93
N ALA A 468 11.79 4.34 2.26
CA ALA A 468 11.03 5.40 2.92
C ALA A 468 11.86 6.66 3.21
N GLU A 469 13.15 6.63 2.91
CA GLU A 469 14.15 7.68 3.16
C GLU A 469 14.51 8.46 1.88
N LYS A 470 13.85 8.15 0.77
CA LYS A 470 14.12 8.75 -0.55
C LYS A 470 12.86 8.96 -1.36
N ARG A 471 12.96 9.81 -2.36
CA ARG A 471 11.94 10.08 -3.36
C ARG A 471 12.36 9.55 -4.73
N GLY A 472 11.38 9.18 -5.57
CA GLY A 472 11.62 8.75 -6.94
C GLY A 472 10.40 8.07 -7.55
N SER A 473 10.61 7.35 -8.64
CA SER A 473 9.56 6.61 -9.32
C SER A 473 9.96 5.16 -9.59
N MET A 474 8.96 4.28 -9.75
CA MET A 474 9.15 2.86 -10.05
C MET A 474 8.09 2.38 -11.04
N ILE A 475 8.40 1.34 -11.82
CA ILE A 475 7.46 0.68 -12.74
C ILE A 475 7.21 -0.73 -12.22
N ASN A 476 6.00 -0.97 -11.74
CA ASN A 476 5.60 -2.24 -11.13
C ASN A 476 5.44 -3.39 -12.17
N ALA A 477 5.06 -4.59 -11.71
CA ALA A 477 4.92 -5.78 -12.56
C ALA A 477 3.89 -5.58 -13.69
N THR A 478 2.81 -4.87 -13.44
CA THR A 478 1.76 -4.60 -14.44
C THR A 478 2.10 -3.45 -15.41
N GLY A 479 3.29 -2.85 -15.28
CA GLY A 479 3.73 -1.74 -16.13
C GLY A 479 3.25 -0.36 -15.69
N ARG A 480 2.79 -0.23 -14.44
CA ARG A 480 2.34 1.04 -13.87
C ARG A 480 3.51 1.80 -13.26
N LEU A 481 3.72 3.03 -13.72
CA LEU A 481 4.63 4.00 -13.15
C LEU A 481 4.00 4.63 -11.91
N GLN A 482 4.70 4.56 -10.79
CA GLN A 482 4.21 5.02 -9.48
C GLN A 482 5.28 5.83 -8.77
N VAL A 483 4.85 6.78 -7.92
CA VAL A 483 5.76 7.63 -7.13
C VAL A 483 6.06 6.98 -5.78
N LEU A 484 7.35 6.91 -5.46
CA LEU A 484 7.87 6.62 -4.13
C LEU A 484 8.13 7.95 -3.42
N ASN A 485 7.52 8.15 -2.26
CA ASN A 485 7.69 9.39 -1.48
C ASN A 485 8.47 9.14 -0.19
N LYS A 486 9.33 10.10 0.14
CA LYS A 486 10.12 10.14 1.36
C LYS A 486 9.23 10.41 2.57
N ALA A 487 9.29 9.54 3.57
CA ALA A 487 8.53 9.65 4.82
C ALA A 487 9.41 10.02 6.02
N ILE A 488 10.67 9.63 6.00
CA ILE A 488 11.67 9.87 7.04
C ILE A 488 13.02 10.26 6.42
N GLU A 489 13.89 10.89 7.20
CA GLU A 489 15.25 11.22 6.77
C GLU A 489 16.19 10.03 6.92
N PRO A 490 17.19 9.89 6.04
CA PRO A 490 18.27 8.90 6.21
C PRO A 490 19.03 9.12 7.51
N PRO A 491 19.54 8.07 8.17
CA PRO A 491 20.26 8.19 9.44
C PRO A 491 21.72 8.68 9.26
N GLY A 492 22.20 9.48 10.19
CA GLY A 492 23.59 9.96 10.21
C GLY A 492 23.94 10.81 8.99
N GLN A 493 25.00 10.48 8.29
CA GLN A 493 25.44 11.11 7.04
C GLN A 493 24.96 10.35 5.78
N SER A 494 24.09 9.33 5.92
CA SER A 494 23.53 8.63 4.77
C SER A 494 22.77 9.63 3.87
N ARG A 495 22.78 9.38 2.55
CA ARG A 495 22.17 10.28 1.57
C ARG A 495 21.24 9.50 0.64
N GLU A 496 20.37 10.22 -0.04
CA GLU A 496 19.57 9.63 -1.10
C GLU A 496 20.48 9.10 -2.22
N ASP A 497 20.19 7.91 -2.71
CA ASP A 497 21.07 7.23 -3.65
C ASP A 497 21.26 7.98 -4.97
N TRP A 498 20.23 8.73 -5.40
CA TRP A 498 20.33 9.56 -6.61
C TRP A 498 21.34 10.71 -6.44
N GLU A 499 21.47 11.30 -5.24
CA GLU A 499 22.45 12.34 -4.95
C GLU A 499 23.87 11.78 -4.99
N ILE A 500 24.06 10.57 -4.40
CA ILE A 500 25.37 9.89 -4.41
C ILE A 500 25.80 9.55 -5.83
N LEU A 501 24.89 9.02 -6.65
CA LEU A 501 25.14 8.70 -8.06
C LEU A 501 25.45 9.94 -8.88
N GLN A 502 24.77 11.06 -8.60
CA GLN A 502 25.04 12.32 -9.26
C GLN A 502 26.41 12.88 -8.91
N ASP A 503 26.81 12.83 -7.64
CA ASP A 503 28.16 13.27 -7.21
C ASP A 503 29.26 12.40 -7.85
N LEU A 504 29.04 11.08 -7.99
CA LEU A 504 29.97 10.20 -8.71
C LEU A 504 30.08 10.60 -10.18
N ASN A 505 28.95 10.86 -10.87
CA ASN A 505 28.97 11.33 -12.26
C ASN A 505 29.70 12.66 -12.39
N ARG A 506 29.34 13.66 -11.57
CA ARG A 506 29.97 14.98 -11.58
C ARG A 506 31.48 14.91 -11.34
N SER A 507 31.92 14.06 -10.44
CA SER A 507 33.37 13.88 -10.17
C SER A 507 34.15 13.33 -11.37
N LEU A 508 33.44 12.71 -12.34
CA LEU A 508 34.05 12.12 -13.54
C LEU A 508 33.94 13.04 -14.76
N ASP A 509 32.78 13.66 -14.99
CA ASP A 509 32.47 14.43 -16.22
C ASP A 509 32.40 15.94 -16.03
N GLY A 510 32.40 16.42 -14.76
CA GLY A 510 32.40 17.86 -14.43
C GLY A 510 31.10 18.60 -14.75
N LYS A 511 29.99 17.88 -15.07
CA LYS A 511 28.72 18.54 -15.40
C LYS A 511 28.03 19.13 -14.18
N ASP A 512 27.20 20.14 -14.44
CA ASP A 512 26.41 20.79 -13.38
C ASP A 512 25.45 19.80 -12.70
N GLN A 513 25.17 20.09 -11.45
CA GLN A 513 24.34 19.26 -10.60
C GLN A 513 22.85 19.60 -10.79
N ILE A 514 22.03 18.57 -10.97
CA ILE A 514 20.57 18.70 -10.86
C ILE A 514 20.23 18.75 -9.36
N THR A 515 19.51 19.76 -8.93
CA THR A 515 19.19 19.96 -7.50
C THR A 515 17.85 19.35 -7.09
N GLU A 516 16.95 19.13 -8.06
CA GLU A 516 15.62 18.65 -7.81
C GLU A 516 15.35 17.33 -8.54
N ILE A 517 14.80 16.36 -7.84
CA ILE A 517 14.48 15.05 -8.43
C ILE A 517 13.44 15.13 -9.56
N ALA A 518 12.60 16.16 -9.55
CA ALA A 518 11.63 16.41 -10.62
C ALA A 518 12.32 16.78 -11.95
N ASP A 519 13.41 17.53 -11.88
CA ASP A 519 14.21 17.90 -13.05
C ASP A 519 14.98 16.68 -13.57
N LEU A 520 15.52 15.87 -12.68
CA LEU A 520 16.16 14.59 -13.03
C LEU A 520 15.16 13.65 -13.73
N PHE A 521 13.93 13.56 -13.20
CA PHE A 521 12.88 12.80 -13.86
C PHE A 521 12.58 13.33 -15.25
N SER A 522 12.51 14.65 -15.41
CA SER A 522 12.24 15.30 -16.71
C SER A 522 13.34 15.03 -17.73
N GLU A 523 14.60 15.09 -17.31
CA GLU A 523 15.74 14.71 -18.15
C GLU A 523 15.67 13.23 -18.58
N MET A 524 15.40 12.34 -17.63
CA MET A 524 15.19 10.91 -17.91
C MET A 524 14.03 10.69 -18.88
N ALA A 525 12.89 11.35 -18.68
CA ALA A 525 11.70 11.20 -19.50
C ALA A 525 11.93 11.61 -20.97
N ASN A 526 12.82 12.58 -21.22
CA ASN A 526 13.21 12.96 -22.57
C ASN A 526 14.03 11.87 -23.29
N GLN A 527 14.72 11.00 -22.55
CA GLN A 527 15.61 9.98 -23.09
C GLN A 527 15.00 8.56 -23.10
N VAL A 528 13.99 8.31 -22.25
CA VAL A 528 13.34 6.98 -22.11
C VAL A 528 11.97 7.01 -22.77
N PRO A 529 11.77 6.32 -23.92
CA PRO A 529 10.55 6.46 -24.74
C PRO A 529 9.24 6.23 -24.01
N ILE A 530 9.18 5.24 -23.09
CA ILE A 530 7.96 4.92 -22.33
C ILE A 530 7.57 5.99 -21.28
N LEU A 531 8.50 6.90 -20.96
CA LEU A 531 8.28 7.99 -20.01
C LEU A 531 8.05 9.33 -20.70
N LYS A 532 8.09 9.37 -22.04
CA LYS A 532 7.95 10.59 -22.81
C LYS A 532 6.68 11.35 -22.45
N GLN A 533 6.78 12.67 -22.31
CA GLN A 533 5.68 13.58 -21.90
C GLN A 533 5.16 13.35 -20.46
N LYS A 534 5.82 12.55 -19.65
CA LYS A 534 5.50 12.42 -18.21
C LYS A 534 6.34 13.38 -17.39
N THR A 535 5.75 13.88 -16.31
CA THR A 535 6.45 14.58 -15.23
C THR A 535 6.17 13.86 -13.92
N LEU A 536 7.00 14.05 -12.93
CA LEU A 536 6.81 13.38 -11.63
C LEU A 536 5.44 13.72 -11.01
N SER A 537 4.95 14.94 -11.21
CA SER A 537 3.62 15.37 -10.77
C SER A 537 2.48 14.75 -11.58
N SER A 538 2.66 14.52 -12.88
CA SER A 538 1.62 13.94 -13.75
C SER A 538 1.35 12.45 -13.47
N ILE A 539 2.22 11.77 -12.73
CA ILE A 539 2.03 10.38 -12.30
C ILE A 539 0.84 10.29 -11.32
N GLY A 540 0.66 11.31 -10.49
CA GLY A 540 -0.42 11.36 -9.51
C GLY A 540 -0.29 10.30 -8.40
N ASP A 541 -1.26 10.30 -7.50
CA ASP A 541 -1.27 9.43 -6.32
C ASP A 541 -1.45 7.93 -6.63
N LEU A 542 -2.17 7.62 -7.71
CA LEU A 542 -2.51 6.23 -8.09
C LEU A 542 -1.54 5.64 -9.13
N GLY A 543 -0.67 6.48 -9.70
CA GLY A 543 0.21 6.07 -10.79
C GLY A 543 -0.47 6.04 -12.16
N VAL A 544 0.31 5.85 -13.22
CA VAL A 544 -0.16 5.77 -14.61
C VAL A 544 0.43 4.56 -15.31
N ASN A 545 -0.32 3.90 -16.16
CA ASN A 545 0.20 2.81 -16.98
C ASN A 545 1.12 3.35 -18.09
N VAL A 546 2.31 2.79 -18.24
CA VAL A 546 3.32 3.21 -19.25
C VAL A 546 3.80 2.06 -20.12
N VAL A 547 3.54 0.82 -19.71
CA VAL A 547 3.93 -0.40 -20.45
C VAL A 547 2.84 -1.44 -20.27
N GLU A 548 2.43 -2.07 -21.37
CA GLU A 548 1.60 -3.27 -21.31
C GLU A 548 2.50 -4.49 -21.14
N THR A 549 2.41 -5.16 -20.01
CA THR A 549 3.23 -6.32 -19.67
C THR A 549 2.52 -7.65 -19.86
N GLY A 550 1.20 -7.64 -19.98
CA GLY A 550 0.36 -8.83 -19.96
C GLY A 550 0.21 -9.46 -18.55
N GLU A 551 0.86 -8.88 -17.53
CA GLU A 551 0.73 -9.32 -16.15
C GLU A 551 -0.59 -8.82 -15.54
N THR A 552 -1.28 -9.70 -14.83
CA THR A 552 -2.52 -9.40 -14.12
C THR A 552 -2.32 -9.47 -12.60
N VAL A 553 -3.33 -9.00 -11.87
CA VAL A 553 -3.35 -9.08 -10.41
C VAL A 553 -4.43 -10.09 -10.01
N PRO A 554 -4.07 -11.29 -9.53
CA PRO A 554 -5.05 -12.34 -9.26
C PRO A 554 -6.19 -11.89 -8.34
N LEU A 555 -5.88 -11.12 -7.29
CA LEU A 555 -6.89 -10.56 -6.39
C LEU A 555 -7.90 -9.67 -7.12
N LEU A 556 -7.44 -8.80 -8.02
CA LEU A 556 -8.34 -7.90 -8.77
C LEU A 556 -9.23 -8.67 -9.76
N GLU A 557 -8.73 -9.76 -10.35
CA GLU A 557 -9.53 -10.64 -11.19
C GLU A 557 -10.64 -11.34 -10.39
N ARG A 558 -10.32 -11.80 -9.18
CA ARG A 558 -11.30 -12.37 -8.25
C ARG A 558 -12.34 -11.34 -7.82
N GLU A 559 -11.94 -10.13 -7.49
CA GLU A 559 -12.86 -9.04 -7.16
C GLU A 559 -13.75 -8.67 -8.36
N ALA A 560 -13.18 -8.56 -9.57
CA ALA A 560 -13.97 -8.28 -10.78
C ALA A 560 -15.01 -9.36 -11.07
N LYS A 561 -14.72 -10.63 -10.78
CA LYS A 561 -15.70 -11.72 -10.84
C LYS A 561 -16.83 -11.49 -9.83
N ARG A 562 -16.51 -11.18 -8.57
CA ARG A 562 -17.49 -10.92 -7.51
C ARG A 562 -18.37 -9.70 -7.80
N VAL A 563 -17.82 -8.67 -8.47
CA VAL A 563 -18.61 -7.52 -8.96
C VAL A 563 -19.61 -7.96 -10.01
N ARG A 564 -19.20 -8.79 -11.01
CA ARG A 564 -20.13 -9.31 -12.03
C ARG A 564 -21.24 -10.17 -11.42
N GLU A 565 -20.96 -10.89 -10.35
CA GLU A 565 -21.93 -11.70 -9.61
C GLU A 565 -22.83 -10.85 -8.67
N GLY A 566 -22.61 -9.53 -8.58
CA GLY A 566 -23.37 -8.63 -7.71
C GLY A 566 -23.10 -8.78 -6.21
N LEU A 567 -22.03 -9.48 -5.84
CA LEU A 567 -21.68 -9.76 -4.44
C LEU A 567 -21.04 -8.56 -3.75
N ILE A 568 -20.25 -7.78 -4.49
CA ILE A 568 -19.55 -6.58 -4.01
C ILE A 568 -19.72 -5.42 -4.99
N VAL A 569 -19.32 -4.22 -4.56
CA VAL A 569 -19.33 -3.00 -5.38
C VAL A 569 -18.05 -2.89 -6.19
N GLY A 570 -18.16 -2.47 -7.46
CA GLY A 570 -17.04 -2.29 -8.38
C GLY A 570 -16.48 -0.89 -8.39
#